data_d286d040eac78ddc06a52a724f9fa4f4
#
_entry.id   d286d040eac78ddc06a52a724f9fa4f4
#
_cell.length_a   1.000
_cell.length_b   1.000
_cell.length_c   1.000
_cell.angle_alpha   90.00
_cell.angle_beta   90.00
_cell.angle_gamma   90.00
#
_symmetry.space_group_name_H-M   'P 1'
#
loop_
_entity.id
_entity.type
_entity.pdbx_description
1 polymer ?
#
loop_
_entity_poly.entity_id
_entity_poly.type
_entity_poly.pdbx_seq_one_letter_code
_entity_poly.pdbx_strand_id
1 'polypeptide(L)'
;IMLEYFSDKNSSTTYWGEAFGRKLDFTYTSDQVLAYRWYIDYVRELWEQAAPEHLELAGFYILSEILVAKPSGWNYKYKRWDQILPYVSDYLHDMKYGLYWIPYYQADGYDMTSQLGIDYTWLQPNKYWDYPEKKQKKSWSWVFNSMSTCGHGMEIEFEGSHGEAGWSQWEEGVPRTSSSILETIRTSNDAQGTPKGSPNPQAARNKQLLRDYMEEFKKAGYYGKARIATYSGTNAMYELATSPDAKDKEMYLEYCHFIADNPLRN
;
A
#
# COMPACT_ATOMS: atom_id res chain seq x y z
N ILE A 1 8.54 -3.34 6.95
CA ILE A 1 9.60 -2.36 6.60
C ILE A 1 9.56 -2.13 5.09
N MET A 2 9.70 -0.87 4.66
CA MET A 2 9.59 -0.48 3.24
C MET A 2 10.96 -0.38 2.57
N LEU A 3 11.03 -0.89 1.33
CA LEU A 3 12.15 -0.69 0.42
C LEU A 3 11.75 0.35 -0.63
N GLU A 4 12.40 1.49 -0.62
CA GLU A 4 12.22 2.54 -1.63
C GLU A 4 13.28 2.42 -2.73
N TYR A 5 12.96 2.91 -3.95
CA TYR A 5 13.91 2.86 -5.05
C TYR A 5 15.02 3.90 -4.90
N PHE A 6 16.25 3.46 -4.85
CA PHE A 6 17.43 4.32 -4.88
C PHE A 6 17.71 4.80 -6.32
N SER A 7 17.32 6.04 -6.61
CA SER A 7 17.38 6.60 -7.96
C SER A 7 18.81 6.84 -8.44
N ASP A 8 19.07 6.48 -9.70
CA ASP A 8 20.33 6.74 -10.41
C ASP A 8 20.37 8.06 -11.19
N LYS A 9 19.21 8.75 -11.30
CA LYS A 9 19.04 9.85 -12.30
C LYS A 9 19.07 11.26 -11.73
N ASN A 10 19.28 11.39 -10.46
CA ASN A 10 19.44 12.72 -9.88
C ASN A 10 20.93 12.92 -9.60
N SER A 11 21.55 13.94 -10.20
CA SER A 11 22.97 14.24 -10.02
C SER A 11 23.35 14.43 -8.55
N SER A 12 22.39 14.82 -7.70
CA SER A 12 22.59 14.92 -6.23
C SER A 12 22.49 13.59 -5.51
N THR A 13 22.05 12.52 -6.18
CA THR A 13 21.84 11.19 -5.57
C THR A 13 22.60 10.06 -6.26
N THR A 14 23.43 10.38 -7.26
CA THR A 14 24.31 9.40 -7.91
C THR A 14 25.32 8.84 -6.92
N TYR A 15 25.79 9.67 -6.00
CA TYR A 15 26.65 9.27 -4.88
C TYR A 15 25.80 9.24 -3.60
N TRP A 16 25.58 8.04 -3.08
CA TRP A 16 24.79 7.86 -1.86
C TRP A 16 25.63 7.88 -0.57
N GLY A 17 26.89 7.44 -0.64
CA GLY A 17 27.77 7.35 0.54
C GLY A 17 28.73 6.19 0.48
N GLU A 18 29.13 5.70 1.63
CA GLU A 18 30.03 4.57 1.77
C GLU A 18 29.32 3.42 2.50
N ALA A 19 29.42 2.23 1.97
CA ALA A 19 29.02 1.00 2.62
C ALA A 19 30.00 -0.12 2.28
N PHE A 20 30.22 -1.04 3.21
CA PHE A 20 31.16 -2.16 3.03
C PHE A 20 32.58 -1.71 2.62
N GLY A 21 33.04 -0.56 3.15
CA GLY A 21 34.38 -0.03 2.89
C GLY A 21 34.59 0.59 1.52
N ARG A 22 33.53 0.87 0.76
CA ARG A 22 33.62 1.50 -0.57
C ARG A 22 32.57 2.58 -0.78
N LYS A 23 32.88 3.56 -1.60
CA LYS A 23 31.94 4.53 -2.11
C LYS A 23 30.99 3.88 -3.09
N LEU A 24 29.67 4.16 -2.95
CA LEU A 24 28.63 3.64 -3.81
C LEU A 24 28.23 4.67 -4.87
N ASP A 25 28.02 4.20 -6.09
CA ASP A 25 27.53 4.97 -7.22
C ASP A 25 26.31 4.27 -7.83
N PHE A 26 25.13 4.85 -7.68
CA PHE A 26 23.87 4.24 -8.12
C PHE A 26 23.66 4.23 -9.64
N THR A 27 24.61 4.68 -10.43
CA THR A 27 24.65 4.38 -11.87
C THR A 27 24.94 2.89 -12.12
N TYR A 28 25.51 2.19 -11.12
CA TYR A 28 25.77 0.75 -11.16
C TYR A 28 24.72 -0.01 -10.32
N THR A 29 24.06 -0.99 -10.95
CA THR A 29 23.09 -1.85 -10.27
C THR A 29 23.71 -2.59 -9.08
N SER A 30 24.97 -3.04 -9.19
CA SER A 30 25.69 -3.68 -8.10
C SER A 30 25.79 -2.80 -6.84
N ASP A 31 25.95 -1.50 -7.01
CA ASP A 31 26.04 -0.57 -5.89
C ASP A 31 24.68 -0.30 -5.26
N GLN A 32 23.61 -0.28 -6.06
CA GLN A 32 22.24 -0.24 -5.55
C GLN A 32 21.95 -1.51 -4.72
N VAL A 33 22.32 -2.71 -5.20
CA VAL A 33 22.18 -3.96 -4.44
C VAL A 33 22.93 -3.90 -3.11
N LEU A 34 24.16 -3.38 -3.09
CA LEU A 34 24.92 -3.21 -1.85
C LEU A 34 24.24 -2.24 -0.87
N ALA A 35 23.64 -1.16 -1.39
CA ALA A 35 22.90 -0.22 -0.56
C ALA A 35 21.66 -0.88 0.09
N TYR A 36 20.93 -1.73 -0.65
CA TYR A 36 19.81 -2.51 -0.07
C TYR A 36 20.31 -3.51 0.98
N ARG A 37 21.41 -4.21 0.75
CA ARG A 37 21.99 -5.11 1.76
C ARG A 37 22.36 -4.35 3.03
N TRP A 38 23.05 -3.22 2.90
CA TRP A 38 23.37 -2.36 4.03
C TRP A 38 22.11 -1.91 4.78
N TYR A 39 21.09 -1.47 4.07
CA TYR A 39 19.83 -1.03 4.69
C TYR A 39 19.13 -2.17 5.43
N ILE A 40 19.07 -3.35 4.84
CA ILE A 40 18.49 -4.54 5.44
C ILE A 40 19.24 -4.91 6.73
N ASP A 41 20.57 -4.96 6.70
CA ASP A 41 21.37 -5.27 7.86
C ASP A 41 21.18 -4.24 8.97
N TYR A 42 21.18 -2.96 8.63
CA TYR A 42 20.95 -1.89 9.58
C TYR A 42 19.56 -1.96 10.25
N VAL A 43 18.53 -2.25 9.47
CA VAL A 43 17.16 -2.45 10.01
C VAL A 43 17.13 -3.66 10.95
N ARG A 44 17.81 -4.75 10.62
CA ARG A 44 17.90 -5.93 11.46
C ARG A 44 18.60 -5.64 12.80
N GLU A 45 19.73 -4.94 12.75
CA GLU A 45 20.43 -4.50 13.94
C GLU A 45 19.54 -3.66 14.86
N LEU A 46 18.82 -2.68 14.29
CA LEU A 46 17.87 -1.87 15.05
C LEU A 46 16.72 -2.69 15.64
N TRP A 47 16.22 -3.69 14.88
CA TRP A 47 15.16 -4.59 15.35
C TRP A 47 15.63 -5.45 16.51
N GLU A 48 16.83 -6.04 16.41
CA GLU A 48 17.47 -6.81 17.48
C GLU A 48 17.71 -5.96 18.73
N GLN A 49 18.16 -4.72 18.57
CA GLN A 49 18.36 -3.78 19.70
C GLN A 49 17.03 -3.39 20.36
N ALA A 50 15.98 -3.17 19.57
CA ALA A 50 14.66 -2.81 20.08
C ALA A 50 13.97 -3.99 20.80
N ALA A 51 14.30 -5.23 20.41
CA ALA A 51 13.81 -6.49 20.98
C ALA A 51 12.31 -6.46 21.33
N PRO A 52 11.40 -6.16 20.37
CA PRO A 52 9.99 -6.00 20.68
C PRO A 52 9.38 -7.34 21.11
N GLU A 53 8.72 -7.35 22.27
CA GLU A 53 8.24 -8.56 22.91
C GLU A 53 7.13 -9.29 22.12
N HIS A 54 6.31 -8.53 21.38
CA HIS A 54 5.10 -9.06 20.73
C HIS A 54 5.09 -8.88 19.21
N LEU A 55 6.23 -8.54 18.62
CA LEU A 55 6.34 -8.30 17.18
C LEU A 55 7.46 -9.15 16.57
N GLU A 56 7.24 -9.62 15.37
CA GLU A 56 8.22 -10.31 14.56
C GLU A 56 8.50 -9.53 13.26
N LEU A 57 9.75 -9.44 12.87
CA LEU A 57 10.13 -8.91 11.56
C LEU A 57 9.96 -10.01 10.52
N ALA A 58 8.81 -10.04 9.84
CA ALA A 58 8.50 -11.06 8.83
C ALA A 58 9.23 -10.82 7.49
N GLY A 59 9.60 -9.58 7.19
CA GLY A 59 10.26 -9.24 5.93
C GLY A 59 10.15 -7.78 5.51
N PHE A 60 10.34 -7.57 4.22
CA PHE A 60 10.43 -6.24 3.62
C PHE A 60 9.42 -6.07 2.49
N TYR A 61 8.93 -4.85 2.32
CA TYR A 61 7.89 -4.49 1.37
C TYR A 61 8.42 -3.47 0.37
N ILE A 62 8.18 -3.72 -0.92
CA ILE A 62 8.57 -2.82 -2.00
C ILE A 62 7.56 -1.68 -2.10
N LEU A 63 7.98 -0.45 -1.84
CA LEU A 63 7.11 0.72 -1.87
C LEU A 63 6.66 1.12 -3.29
N SER A 64 7.47 0.82 -4.31
CA SER A 64 7.10 1.13 -5.69
C SER A 64 5.96 0.25 -6.17
N GLU A 65 4.84 0.83 -6.56
CA GLU A 65 3.70 0.10 -7.13
C GLU A 65 3.94 -0.39 -8.56
N ILE A 66 5.02 0.07 -9.23
CA ILE A 66 5.42 -0.32 -10.58
C ILE A 66 6.88 -0.74 -10.53
N LEU A 67 7.19 -1.96 -10.97
CA LEU A 67 8.55 -2.49 -10.97
C LEU A 67 9.25 -2.39 -12.33
N VAL A 68 8.51 -2.58 -13.40
CA VAL A 68 9.03 -2.50 -14.77
C VAL A 68 8.33 -1.36 -15.48
N ALA A 69 9.06 -0.28 -15.75
CA ALA A 69 8.52 0.82 -16.54
C ALA A 69 8.71 0.53 -18.03
N LYS A 70 7.62 0.39 -18.77
CA LYS A 70 7.69 0.44 -20.24
C LYS A 70 8.13 1.83 -20.68
N PRO A 71 8.96 1.98 -21.74
CA PRO A 71 9.43 3.26 -22.24
C PRO A 71 8.32 4.07 -22.98
N SER A 72 7.08 4.04 -22.53
CA SER A 72 5.98 4.73 -23.20
C SER A 72 5.45 5.91 -22.39
N GLY A 73 5.91 7.10 -22.76
CA GLY A 73 5.13 8.34 -22.76
C GLY A 73 4.82 9.04 -21.44
N TRP A 74 4.83 8.39 -20.32
CA TRP A 74 4.69 8.99 -19.00
C TRP A 74 6.06 9.07 -18.34
N ASN A 75 6.38 10.19 -17.67
CA ASN A 75 7.68 10.49 -17.03
C ASN A 75 8.12 9.53 -15.92
N TYR A 76 7.80 8.26 -16.00
CA TYR A 76 8.35 7.25 -15.11
C TYR A 76 9.80 7.00 -15.51
N LYS A 77 10.71 7.48 -14.71
CA LYS A 77 12.13 7.14 -14.82
C LYS A 77 12.25 5.62 -14.72
N TYR A 78 12.93 5.00 -15.70
CA TYR A 78 13.20 3.57 -15.67
C TYR A 78 13.82 3.17 -14.33
N LYS A 79 13.16 2.27 -13.63
CA LYS A 79 13.63 1.68 -12.39
C LYS A 79 14.16 0.29 -12.71
N ARG A 80 15.38 0.00 -12.33
CA ARG A 80 16.06 -1.28 -12.60
C ARG A 80 15.68 -2.36 -11.58
N TRP A 81 14.44 -2.39 -11.13
CA TRP A 81 13.99 -3.38 -10.17
C TRP A 81 14.16 -4.83 -10.66
N ASP A 82 13.97 -5.06 -11.95
CA ASP A 82 14.22 -6.35 -12.63
C ASP A 82 15.66 -6.86 -12.47
N GLN A 83 16.61 -5.93 -12.32
CA GLN A 83 18.04 -6.24 -12.13
C GLN A 83 18.46 -6.22 -10.65
N ILE A 84 17.65 -5.65 -9.76
CA ILE A 84 17.97 -5.48 -8.34
C ILE A 84 17.29 -6.54 -7.48
N LEU A 85 15.98 -6.73 -7.68
CA LEU A 85 15.16 -7.54 -6.79
C LEU A 85 15.61 -9.01 -6.68
N PRO A 86 16.04 -9.70 -7.74
CA PRO A 86 16.53 -11.07 -7.58
C PRO A 86 17.66 -11.19 -6.55
N TYR A 87 18.63 -10.27 -6.58
CA TYR A 87 19.75 -10.27 -5.64
C TYR A 87 19.35 -9.84 -4.22
N VAL A 88 18.38 -8.93 -4.09
CA VAL A 88 17.84 -8.50 -2.80
C VAL A 88 16.99 -9.61 -2.19
N SER A 89 16.20 -10.28 -3.00
CA SER A 89 15.39 -11.42 -2.59
C SER A 89 16.25 -12.58 -2.10
N ASP A 90 17.25 -13.00 -2.88
CA ASP A 90 18.19 -14.05 -2.46
C ASP A 90 18.82 -13.71 -1.11
N TYR A 91 19.24 -12.44 -0.93
CA TYR A 91 19.82 -11.99 0.33
C TYR A 91 18.84 -12.05 1.51
N LEU A 92 17.57 -11.71 1.29
CA LEU A 92 16.52 -11.81 2.31
C LEU A 92 16.21 -13.28 2.64
N HIS A 93 16.11 -14.13 1.62
CA HIS A 93 15.81 -15.56 1.79
C HIS A 93 16.92 -16.30 2.56
N ASP A 94 18.18 -15.98 2.33
CA ASP A 94 19.31 -16.52 3.12
C ASP A 94 19.13 -16.25 4.63
N MET A 95 18.47 -15.17 4.97
CA MET A 95 18.14 -14.77 6.34
C MET A 95 16.73 -15.16 6.79
N LYS A 96 15.94 -15.85 5.95
CA LYS A 96 14.56 -16.27 6.18
C LYS A 96 13.56 -15.11 6.30
N TYR A 97 13.81 -13.98 5.66
CA TYR A 97 12.87 -12.89 5.51
C TYR A 97 12.14 -12.95 4.18
N GLY A 98 10.88 -12.55 4.17
CA GLY A 98 10.09 -12.45 2.95
C GLY A 98 10.25 -11.11 2.24
N LEU A 99 10.03 -11.12 0.93
CA LEU A 99 9.92 -9.94 0.08
C LEU A 99 8.47 -9.80 -0.40
N TYR A 100 7.86 -8.66 -0.11
CA TYR A 100 6.43 -8.40 -0.33
C TYR A 100 6.20 -7.22 -1.26
N TRP A 101 5.07 -7.24 -2.02
CA TRP A 101 4.72 -6.18 -2.94
C TRP A 101 3.23 -5.95 -3.05
N ILE A 102 2.83 -4.68 -3.23
CA ILE A 102 1.43 -4.27 -3.42
C ILE A 102 1.33 -3.43 -4.70
N PRO A 103 1.20 -4.08 -5.88
CA PRO A 103 1.06 -3.39 -7.14
C PRO A 103 -0.37 -2.91 -7.37
N TYR A 104 -0.54 -1.80 -8.07
CA TYR A 104 -1.86 -1.52 -8.62
C TYR A 104 -2.18 -2.47 -9.79
N TYR A 105 -3.45 -2.66 -10.06
CA TYR A 105 -3.98 -3.66 -10.98
C TYR A 105 -3.45 -3.64 -12.43
N GLN A 106 -2.77 -2.58 -12.85
CA GLN A 106 -2.13 -2.44 -14.17
C GLN A 106 -0.63 -2.25 -14.08
N ALA A 107 -0.05 -2.44 -12.92
CA ALA A 107 1.37 -2.24 -12.73
C ALA A 107 2.18 -3.12 -13.69
N ASP A 108 3.11 -2.54 -14.41
CA ASP A 108 4.06 -3.33 -15.17
C ASP A 108 4.88 -4.21 -14.21
N GLY A 109 5.00 -5.50 -14.52
CA GLY A 109 5.71 -6.50 -13.72
C GLY A 109 4.86 -7.28 -12.73
N TYR A 110 3.54 -7.03 -12.64
CA TYR A 110 2.67 -7.75 -11.71
C TYR A 110 2.61 -9.27 -11.98
N ASP A 111 2.92 -9.69 -13.19
CA ASP A 111 2.99 -11.09 -13.64
C ASP A 111 4.41 -11.69 -13.54
N MET A 112 5.40 -10.91 -13.11
CA MET A 112 6.80 -11.32 -13.01
C MET A 112 7.26 -11.61 -11.56
N THR A 113 6.35 -11.66 -10.61
CA THR A 113 6.67 -11.72 -9.17
C THR A 113 7.59 -12.89 -8.80
N SER A 114 7.34 -14.06 -9.34
CA SER A 114 8.20 -15.23 -9.12
C SER A 114 9.62 -15.04 -9.67
N GLN A 115 9.76 -14.39 -10.83
CA GLN A 115 11.07 -14.13 -11.47
C GLN A 115 11.86 -13.06 -10.70
N LEU A 116 11.15 -12.18 -9.99
CA LEU A 116 11.73 -11.12 -9.17
C LEU A 116 12.02 -11.56 -7.73
N GLY A 117 11.67 -12.81 -7.40
CA GLY A 117 11.86 -13.37 -6.05
C GLY A 117 10.89 -12.82 -5.01
N ILE A 118 9.72 -12.32 -5.43
CA ILE A 118 8.70 -11.79 -4.53
C ILE A 118 7.87 -12.94 -3.98
N ASP A 119 7.82 -13.08 -2.65
CA ASP A 119 7.15 -14.19 -1.97
C ASP A 119 5.64 -14.05 -1.95
N TYR A 120 5.14 -12.82 -1.80
CA TYR A 120 3.72 -12.58 -1.80
C TYR A 120 3.36 -11.18 -2.29
N THR A 121 2.23 -11.12 -2.98
CA THR A 121 1.73 -9.89 -3.60
C THR A 121 0.26 -9.69 -3.25
N TRP A 122 -0.12 -8.44 -2.98
CA TRP A 122 -1.51 -8.02 -2.81
C TRP A 122 -1.88 -7.04 -3.92
N LEU A 123 -2.76 -7.44 -4.81
CA LEU A 123 -3.20 -6.60 -5.93
C LEU A 123 -4.13 -5.50 -5.43
N GLN A 124 -3.86 -4.25 -5.77
CA GLN A 124 -4.76 -3.12 -5.57
C GLN A 124 -5.79 -3.06 -6.70
N PRO A 125 -7.08 -3.26 -6.45
CA PRO A 125 -8.12 -3.17 -7.47
C PRO A 125 -8.38 -1.75 -7.96
N ASN A 126 -8.01 -0.72 -7.20
CA ASN A 126 -8.21 0.71 -7.50
C ASN A 126 -9.67 1.10 -7.79
N LYS A 127 -10.64 0.48 -7.09
CA LYS A 127 -12.07 0.71 -7.34
C LYS A 127 -12.55 2.09 -6.92
N TYR A 128 -11.89 2.72 -5.98
CA TYR A 128 -12.21 4.08 -5.56
C TYR A 128 -11.90 5.12 -6.64
N TRP A 129 -10.99 4.82 -7.57
CA TRP A 129 -10.59 5.67 -8.69
C TRP A 129 -11.30 5.30 -10.00
N ASP A 130 -12.20 4.32 -10.00
CA ASP A 130 -13.06 3.97 -11.13
C ASP A 130 -14.19 5.01 -11.27
N TYR A 131 -13.89 6.19 -11.76
CA TYR A 131 -14.91 7.21 -12.04
C TYR A 131 -15.68 6.85 -13.31
N PRO A 132 -17.02 7.01 -13.30
CA PRO A 132 -17.87 6.68 -14.46
C PRO A 132 -17.48 7.39 -15.77
N GLU A 133 -16.93 8.60 -15.67
CA GLU A 133 -16.49 9.40 -16.79
C GLU A 133 -15.16 8.96 -17.41
N LYS A 134 -14.37 8.23 -16.69
CA LYS A 134 -13.08 7.69 -17.16
C LYS A 134 -13.26 6.26 -17.61
N LYS A 135 -13.86 5.96 -18.72
CA LYS A 135 -14.09 4.67 -19.44
C LYS A 135 -13.25 3.42 -19.05
N GLN A 136 -12.65 3.37 -17.88
CA GLN A 136 -11.73 2.34 -17.39
C GLN A 136 -12.30 1.58 -16.19
N LYS A 137 -13.57 1.19 -16.27
CA LYS A 137 -14.12 0.29 -15.25
C LYS A 137 -13.59 -1.12 -15.49
N LYS A 138 -12.68 -1.56 -14.65
CA LYS A 138 -12.35 -2.98 -14.62
C LYS A 138 -13.39 -3.74 -13.83
N SER A 139 -13.86 -4.85 -14.42
CA SER A 139 -14.75 -5.75 -13.72
C SER A 139 -14.02 -6.44 -12.57
N TRP A 140 -14.74 -6.83 -11.55
CA TRP A 140 -14.22 -7.68 -10.48
C TRP A 140 -13.66 -9.00 -11.03
N SER A 141 -14.29 -9.57 -12.04
CA SER A 141 -13.79 -10.79 -12.70
C SER A 141 -12.39 -10.61 -13.29
N TRP A 142 -12.07 -9.43 -13.81
CA TRP A 142 -10.71 -9.17 -14.28
C TRP A 142 -9.70 -9.12 -13.13
N VAL A 143 -10.04 -8.46 -12.00
CA VAL A 143 -9.20 -8.41 -10.81
C VAL A 143 -8.91 -9.83 -10.30
N PHE A 144 -9.96 -10.65 -10.16
CA PHE A 144 -9.82 -12.01 -9.66
C PHE A 144 -9.10 -12.95 -10.62
N ASN A 145 -9.26 -12.76 -11.94
CA ASN A 145 -8.48 -13.50 -12.94
C ASN A 145 -6.98 -13.16 -12.82
N SER A 146 -6.65 -11.89 -12.64
CA SER A 146 -5.25 -11.48 -12.42
C SER A 146 -4.69 -12.09 -11.13
N MET A 147 -5.44 -12.05 -10.02
CA MET A 147 -5.07 -12.71 -8.78
C MET A 147 -4.83 -14.22 -8.96
N SER A 148 -5.75 -14.91 -9.64
CA SER A 148 -5.63 -16.35 -9.90
C SER A 148 -4.40 -16.69 -10.75
N THR A 149 -4.13 -15.89 -11.77
CA THR A 149 -3.00 -16.11 -12.69
C THR A 149 -1.65 -15.92 -12.00
N CYS A 150 -1.55 -14.95 -11.12
CA CYS A 150 -0.29 -14.54 -10.49
C CYS A 150 -0.13 -15.04 -9.04
N GLY A 151 -1.13 -15.73 -8.51
CA GLY A 151 -1.12 -16.20 -7.11
C GLY A 151 -1.20 -15.09 -6.07
N HIS A 152 -1.75 -13.93 -6.44
CA HIS A 152 -1.83 -12.76 -5.58
C HIS A 152 -2.98 -12.84 -4.56
N GLY A 153 -2.81 -12.11 -3.45
CA GLY A 153 -3.91 -11.68 -2.59
C GLY A 153 -4.55 -10.39 -3.11
N MET A 154 -5.40 -9.78 -2.31
CA MET A 154 -6.04 -8.52 -2.61
C MET A 154 -5.81 -7.50 -1.51
N GLU A 155 -5.57 -6.25 -1.87
CA GLU A 155 -5.67 -5.13 -0.97
C GLU A 155 -7.11 -4.62 -0.92
N ILE A 156 -7.67 -4.53 0.28
CA ILE A 156 -8.94 -3.84 0.51
C ILE A 156 -8.62 -2.37 0.77
N GLU A 157 -9.04 -1.54 -0.17
CA GLU A 157 -8.75 -0.11 -0.15
C GLU A 157 -9.89 0.66 0.52
N PHE A 158 -9.52 1.62 1.35
CA PHE A 158 -10.40 2.63 1.92
C PHE A 158 -9.86 4.00 1.51
N GLU A 159 -10.42 4.58 0.49
CA GLU A 159 -9.96 5.89 0.02
C GLU A 159 -11.03 6.94 0.20
N GLY A 160 -10.58 8.14 0.55
CA GLY A 160 -11.46 9.26 0.83
C GLY A 160 -12.17 9.18 2.17
N SER A 161 -13.05 10.13 2.46
CA SER A 161 -13.83 10.17 3.68
C SER A 161 -15.01 9.20 3.62
N HIS A 162 -15.16 8.37 4.65
CA HIS A 162 -16.27 7.46 4.81
C HIS A 162 -17.30 7.96 5.83
N GLY A 163 -16.93 8.97 6.64
CA GLY A 163 -17.78 9.51 7.69
C GLY A 163 -18.93 10.34 7.15
N GLU A 164 -20.13 10.16 7.73
CA GLU A 164 -21.33 10.90 7.34
C GLU A 164 -21.21 12.41 7.59
N ALA A 165 -20.49 12.81 8.64
CA ALA A 165 -20.28 14.22 8.97
C ALA A 165 -19.20 14.92 8.13
N GLY A 166 -18.55 14.20 7.19
CA GLY A 166 -17.47 14.76 6.38
C GLY A 166 -16.29 15.23 7.24
N TRP A 167 -15.59 16.25 6.76
CA TRP A 167 -14.40 16.80 7.43
C TRP A 167 -14.69 17.56 8.74
N SER A 168 -15.95 17.79 9.10
CA SER A 168 -16.31 18.49 10.33
C SER A 168 -16.07 17.70 11.62
N GLN A 169 -15.85 16.39 11.52
CA GLN A 169 -15.56 15.55 12.68
C GLN A 169 -14.20 15.82 13.34
N TRP A 170 -13.34 16.55 12.66
CA TRP A 170 -12.09 17.05 13.24
C TRP A 170 -12.36 18.23 14.15
N GLU A 171 -12.91 17.94 15.33
CA GLU A 171 -13.34 18.96 16.27
C GLU A 171 -12.21 19.86 16.80
N GLU A 172 -12.58 21.09 17.13
CA GLU A 172 -11.82 21.99 17.99
C GLU A 172 -11.47 21.27 19.30
N GLY A 173 -10.18 21.09 19.55
CA GLY A 173 -9.70 20.53 20.82
C GLY A 173 -8.78 19.32 20.71
N VAL A 174 -8.66 18.68 19.56
CA VAL A 174 -7.62 17.65 19.36
C VAL A 174 -6.25 18.34 19.27
N PRO A 175 -5.27 18.00 20.12
CA PRO A 175 -3.93 18.60 20.05
C PRO A 175 -3.35 18.43 18.67
N ARG A 176 -3.04 19.52 18.01
CA ARG A 176 -2.38 19.54 16.70
C ARG A 176 -0.91 19.24 16.90
N THR A 177 -0.54 17.99 16.88
CA THR A 177 0.88 17.58 17.07
C THR A 177 1.67 17.40 15.81
N SER A 178 1.05 17.43 14.65
CA SER A 178 1.78 17.47 13.39
C SER A 178 1.03 18.31 12.38
N SER A 179 1.46 19.52 12.37
CA SER A 179 1.68 20.39 11.23
C SER A 179 0.83 20.17 9.97
N SER A 180 0.95 21.08 9.16
CA SER A 180 0.70 21.29 7.74
C SER A 180 -0.30 20.36 7.01
N ILE A 181 -0.19 19.06 7.01
CA ILE A 181 -1.09 18.19 6.24
C ILE A 181 -2.51 18.18 6.83
N LEU A 182 -2.64 17.95 8.11
CA LEU A 182 -3.94 17.99 8.81
C LEU A 182 -4.54 19.40 8.82
N GLU A 183 -3.71 20.42 8.87
CA GLU A 183 -4.16 21.80 8.81
C GLU A 183 -4.64 22.19 7.41
N THR A 184 -3.97 21.72 6.37
CA THR A 184 -4.39 21.88 4.98
C THR A 184 -5.74 21.21 4.74
N ILE A 185 -5.92 19.99 5.24
CA ILE A 185 -7.19 19.28 5.14
C ILE A 185 -8.32 20.02 5.90
N ARG A 186 -8.02 20.62 7.04
CA ARG A 186 -9.00 21.37 7.84
C ARG A 186 -9.42 22.69 7.23
N THR A 187 -8.55 23.34 6.52
CA THR A 187 -8.77 24.71 6.00
C THR A 187 -9.26 24.73 4.55
N SER A 188 -9.07 23.63 3.83
CA SER A 188 -9.56 23.51 2.45
C SER A 188 -10.97 22.90 2.39
N ASN A 189 -11.67 23.17 1.32
CA ASN A 189 -12.79 22.34 0.89
C ASN A 189 -12.29 20.95 0.57
N ASP A 190 -13.15 19.95 0.55
CA ASP A 190 -12.80 18.63 0.03
C ASP A 190 -12.38 18.72 -1.46
N ALA A 191 -11.87 17.62 -1.99
CA ALA A 191 -11.40 17.56 -3.38
C ALA A 191 -12.50 17.92 -4.42
N GLN A 192 -13.78 17.93 -4.02
CA GLN A 192 -14.95 18.30 -4.81
C GLN A 192 -15.43 19.72 -4.52
N GLY A 193 -14.74 20.46 -3.66
CA GLY A 193 -15.11 21.82 -3.28
C GLY A 193 -16.26 21.92 -2.26
N THR A 194 -16.59 20.83 -1.56
CA THR A 194 -17.63 20.83 -0.53
C THR A 194 -17.20 21.67 0.67
N PRO A 195 -18.02 22.62 1.15
CA PRO A 195 -17.69 23.43 2.30
C PRO A 195 -17.46 22.57 3.55
N LYS A 196 -16.46 22.96 4.35
CA LYS A 196 -16.17 22.32 5.64
C LYS A 196 -17.40 22.29 6.53
N GLY A 197 -17.68 21.13 7.13
CA GLY A 197 -18.85 20.94 7.97
C GLY A 197 -20.12 20.51 7.24
N SER A 198 -20.08 20.41 5.92
CA SER A 198 -21.18 19.83 5.16
C SER A 198 -21.20 18.29 5.30
N PRO A 199 -22.37 17.65 5.20
CA PRO A 199 -22.44 16.20 5.09
C PRO A 199 -21.57 15.70 3.92
N ASN A 200 -20.88 14.58 4.10
CA ASN A 200 -20.05 14.01 3.07
C ASN A 200 -20.92 13.38 1.96
N PRO A 201 -21.00 13.96 0.76
CA PRO A 201 -21.88 13.45 -0.30
C PRO A 201 -21.43 12.09 -0.84
N GLN A 202 -20.22 11.66 -0.52
CA GLN A 202 -19.65 10.40 -0.98
C GLN A 202 -19.67 9.30 0.09
N ALA A 203 -20.06 9.60 1.33
CA ALA A 203 -20.01 8.65 2.43
C ALA A 203 -20.75 7.34 2.11
N ALA A 204 -21.96 7.43 1.63
CA ALA A 204 -22.75 6.25 1.26
C ALA A 204 -22.10 5.44 0.12
N ARG A 205 -21.56 6.11 -0.91
CA ARG A 205 -20.84 5.47 -2.01
C ARG A 205 -19.58 4.77 -1.51
N ASN A 206 -18.79 5.43 -0.70
CA ASN A 206 -17.53 4.89 -0.19
C ASN A 206 -17.77 3.67 0.72
N LYS A 207 -18.78 3.72 1.59
CA LYS A 207 -19.19 2.57 2.40
C LYS A 207 -19.69 1.40 1.54
N GLN A 208 -20.50 1.70 0.50
CA GLN A 208 -20.96 0.65 -0.41
C GLN A 208 -19.79 0.00 -1.14
N LEU A 209 -18.84 0.80 -1.58
CA LEU A 209 -17.65 0.28 -2.27
C LEU A 209 -16.81 -0.64 -1.37
N LEU A 210 -16.69 -0.30 -0.09
CA LEU A 210 -16.04 -1.17 0.89
C LEU A 210 -16.79 -2.50 1.06
N ARG A 211 -18.14 -2.47 1.13
CA ARG A 211 -18.95 -3.70 1.12
C ARG A 211 -18.73 -4.51 -0.15
N ASP A 212 -18.68 -3.85 -1.30
CA ASP A 212 -18.43 -4.52 -2.59
C ASP A 212 -17.08 -5.25 -2.58
N TYR A 213 -16.02 -4.66 -2.01
CA TYR A 213 -14.72 -5.35 -1.83
C TYR A 213 -14.87 -6.64 -1.02
N MET A 214 -15.52 -6.57 0.13
CA MET A 214 -15.69 -7.72 1.02
C MET A 214 -16.56 -8.81 0.39
N GLU A 215 -17.68 -8.41 -0.23
CA GLU A 215 -18.61 -9.34 -0.88
C GLU A 215 -18.00 -10.02 -2.10
N GLU A 216 -17.40 -9.26 -3.00
CA GLU A 216 -16.83 -9.79 -4.22
C GLU A 216 -15.64 -10.73 -3.91
N PHE A 217 -14.84 -10.43 -2.89
CA PHE A 217 -13.78 -11.33 -2.42
C PHE A 217 -14.33 -12.66 -1.89
N LYS A 218 -15.48 -12.62 -1.18
CA LYS A 218 -16.19 -13.83 -0.74
C LYS A 218 -16.79 -14.59 -1.93
N LYS A 219 -17.50 -13.92 -2.84
CA LYS A 219 -18.14 -14.52 -4.03
C LYS A 219 -17.13 -15.19 -4.95
N ALA A 220 -15.95 -14.61 -5.10
CA ALA A 220 -14.87 -15.18 -5.89
C ALA A 220 -14.19 -16.40 -5.24
N GLY A 221 -14.53 -16.72 -3.98
CA GLY A 221 -14.02 -17.88 -3.26
C GLY A 221 -12.61 -17.70 -2.72
N TYR A 222 -12.12 -16.46 -2.58
CA TYR A 222 -10.81 -16.16 -2.01
C TYR A 222 -10.83 -15.98 -0.49
N TYR A 223 -11.99 -15.69 0.10
CA TYR A 223 -12.12 -15.56 1.56
C TYR A 223 -11.72 -16.86 2.25
N GLY A 224 -10.79 -16.78 3.20
CA GLY A 224 -10.19 -17.94 3.85
C GLY A 224 -9.16 -18.71 3.01
N LYS A 225 -8.81 -18.26 1.82
CA LYS A 225 -7.83 -18.91 0.93
C LYS A 225 -6.71 -17.98 0.48
N ALA A 226 -6.98 -16.71 0.28
CA ALA A 226 -5.99 -15.71 -0.09
C ALA A 226 -5.81 -14.69 1.03
N ARG A 227 -4.59 -14.22 1.19
CA ARG A 227 -4.26 -13.18 2.17
C ARG A 227 -4.85 -11.85 1.77
N ILE A 228 -5.16 -11.02 2.75
CA ILE A 228 -5.72 -9.68 2.59
C ILE A 228 -4.71 -8.68 3.12
N ALA A 229 -4.43 -7.63 2.35
CA ALA A 229 -3.85 -6.40 2.85
C ALA A 229 -4.95 -5.35 3.02
N THR A 230 -4.68 -4.32 3.79
CA THR A 230 -5.61 -3.20 4.00
C THR A 230 -4.87 -1.89 3.80
N TYR A 231 -5.43 -1.04 2.96
CA TYR A 231 -5.03 0.35 2.83
C TYR A 231 -6.19 1.25 3.30
N SER A 232 -5.97 2.01 4.35
CA SER A 232 -7.03 2.81 4.97
C SER A 232 -6.89 4.32 4.72
N GLY A 233 -6.19 4.70 3.67
CA GLY A 233 -5.84 6.11 3.44
C GLY A 233 -5.14 6.68 4.68
N THR A 234 -5.38 7.97 4.97
CA THR A 234 -4.76 8.59 6.16
C THR A 234 -5.49 8.26 7.45
N ASN A 235 -6.84 8.22 7.46
CA ASN A 235 -7.61 8.13 8.71
C ASN A 235 -8.97 7.41 8.57
N ALA A 236 -9.30 6.79 7.44
CA ALA A 236 -10.65 6.31 7.18
C ALA A 236 -11.18 5.35 8.27
N MET A 237 -10.36 4.44 8.76
CA MET A 237 -10.77 3.51 9.83
C MET A 237 -10.97 4.22 11.17
N TYR A 238 -10.11 5.17 11.50
CA TYR A 238 -10.25 5.97 12.72
C TYR A 238 -11.54 6.82 12.68
N GLU A 239 -11.83 7.43 11.53
CA GLU A 239 -13.06 8.18 11.31
C GLU A 239 -14.29 7.32 11.56
N LEU A 240 -14.36 6.13 10.96
CA LEU A 240 -15.48 5.21 11.17
C LEU A 240 -15.60 4.75 12.63
N ALA A 241 -14.47 4.40 13.26
CA ALA A 241 -14.44 3.90 14.63
C ALA A 241 -14.90 4.96 15.67
N THR A 242 -14.54 6.22 15.47
CA THR A 242 -14.79 7.31 16.40
C THR A 242 -16.00 8.18 16.05
N SER A 243 -16.63 7.93 14.91
CA SER A 243 -17.80 8.68 14.46
C SER A 243 -18.95 8.59 15.47
N PRO A 244 -19.68 9.68 15.72
CA PRO A 244 -20.94 9.65 16.45
C PRO A 244 -22.09 9.01 15.64
N ASP A 245 -21.95 8.90 14.32
CA ASP A 245 -22.99 8.37 13.44
C ASP A 245 -23.06 6.83 13.53
N ALA A 246 -24.27 6.30 13.66
CA ALA A 246 -24.50 4.87 13.78
C ALA A 246 -24.09 4.09 12.52
N LYS A 247 -24.28 4.65 11.32
CA LYS A 247 -23.91 4.00 10.05
C LYS A 247 -22.40 3.89 9.89
N ASP A 248 -21.64 4.84 10.42
CA ASP A 248 -20.18 4.80 10.40
C ASP A 248 -19.68 3.67 11.30
N LYS A 249 -20.22 3.58 12.52
CA LYS A 249 -19.89 2.49 13.46
C LYS A 249 -20.30 1.12 12.92
N GLU A 250 -21.46 1.03 12.29
CA GLU A 250 -21.90 -0.20 11.63
C GLU A 250 -20.89 -0.66 10.58
N MET A 251 -20.47 0.25 9.70
CA MET A 251 -19.46 -0.07 8.67
C MET A 251 -18.12 -0.49 9.28
N TYR A 252 -17.66 0.19 10.33
CA TYR A 252 -16.47 -0.20 11.06
C TYR A 252 -16.57 -1.63 11.60
N LEU A 253 -17.69 -1.97 12.25
CA LEU A 253 -17.91 -3.29 12.81
C LEU A 253 -18.04 -4.37 11.74
N GLU A 254 -18.73 -4.10 10.62
CA GLU A 254 -18.80 -5.02 9.47
C GLU A 254 -17.39 -5.38 8.99
N TYR A 255 -16.52 -4.37 8.85
CA TYR A 255 -15.15 -4.63 8.43
C TYR A 255 -14.33 -5.38 9.48
N CYS A 256 -14.46 -5.03 10.75
CA CYS A 256 -13.80 -5.76 11.84
C CYS A 256 -14.21 -7.22 11.87
N HIS A 257 -15.49 -7.53 11.69
CA HIS A 257 -15.99 -8.91 11.60
C HIS A 257 -15.44 -9.62 10.36
N PHE A 258 -15.43 -8.94 9.20
CA PHE A 258 -14.86 -9.52 7.99
C PHE A 258 -13.40 -9.96 8.18
N ILE A 259 -12.60 -9.17 8.87
CA ILE A 259 -11.20 -9.54 9.16
C ILE A 259 -11.11 -10.59 10.26
N ALA A 260 -11.90 -10.44 11.35
CA ALA A 260 -11.83 -11.33 12.50
C ALA A 260 -12.29 -12.76 12.17
N ASP A 261 -13.30 -12.89 11.34
CA ASP A 261 -13.90 -14.16 10.96
C ASP A 261 -13.19 -14.82 9.77
N ASN A 262 -12.10 -14.23 9.27
CA ASN A 262 -11.35 -14.83 8.16
C ASN A 262 -10.60 -16.08 8.63
N PRO A 263 -10.87 -17.27 8.06
CA PRO A 263 -10.22 -18.52 8.47
C PRO A 263 -8.70 -18.53 8.36
N LEU A 264 -8.09 -17.68 7.53
CA LEU A 264 -6.63 -17.56 7.43
C LEU A 264 -5.98 -16.80 8.59
N ARG A 265 -6.76 -16.21 9.47
CA ARG A 265 -6.24 -15.49 10.63
C ARG A 265 -5.72 -16.42 11.73
N ASN A 266 -6.17 -17.66 11.75
CA ASN A 266 -5.87 -18.64 12.80
C ASN A 266 -4.67 -19.51 12.44
#